data_f4ec6816049263acaa90a7d03290bed4
#
_entry.id   f4ec6816049263acaa90a7d03290bed4
#
_cell.length_a   1.000
_cell.length_b   1.000
_cell.length_c   1.000
_cell.angle_alpha   90.00
_cell.angle_beta   90.00
_cell.angle_gamma   90.00
#
_symmetry.space_group_name_H-M   'P 1'
#
loop_
_entity.id
_entity.type
_entity.pdbx_description
1 polymer ?
#
loop_
_entity_poly.entity_id
_entity_poly.type
_entity_poly.pdbx_seq_one_letter_code
_entity_poly.pdbx_strand_id
1 'polypeptide(L)' 'MGFKVTDTQRITTMTPAGNTATYYRVWLSTDKGSSGQVDVPVELWNEKDLPGFLREQAGLLDLAFNLKVK' A
#
# COMPACT_ATOMS: atom_id res chain seq x y z
N MET A 1 -7.27 -3.82 -15.56
CA MET A 1 -6.53 -2.90 -14.73
C MET A 1 -5.65 -3.66 -13.77
N GLY A 2 -4.35 -3.49 -13.88
CA GLY A 2 -3.46 -4.28 -13.07
C GLY A 2 -2.46 -3.44 -12.30
N PHE A 3 -1.87 -4.08 -11.33
CA PHE A 3 -0.78 -3.51 -10.57
C PHE A 3 0.14 -4.65 -10.18
N LYS A 4 1.34 -4.30 -9.77
CA LYS A 4 2.22 -5.31 -9.22
C LYS A 4 2.98 -4.74 -8.02
N VAL A 5 3.32 -5.64 -7.12
CA VAL A 5 4.11 -5.32 -5.94
C VAL A 5 5.57 -5.41 -6.35
N THR A 6 6.29 -4.31 -6.17
CA THR A 6 7.71 -4.27 -6.53
C THR A 6 8.61 -4.54 -5.34
N ASP A 7 8.11 -4.26 -4.12
CA ASP A 7 8.88 -4.54 -2.92
C ASP A 7 7.94 -4.57 -1.71
N THR A 8 8.37 -5.20 -0.64
CA THR A 8 7.61 -5.28 0.60
C THR A 8 8.58 -5.25 1.78
N GLN A 9 8.24 -4.48 2.80
CA GLN A 9 9.06 -4.37 3.99
C GLN A 9 8.19 -4.40 5.24
N ARG A 10 8.62 -5.15 6.24
CA ARG A 10 7.96 -5.17 7.54
C ARG A 10 8.54 -4.05 8.39
N ILE A 11 7.66 -3.23 8.96
CA ILE A 11 8.07 -2.09 9.77
C ILE A 11 7.45 -2.19 11.14
N THR A 12 8.27 -2.01 12.16
CA THR A 12 7.81 -1.97 13.55
C THR A 12 8.12 -0.60 14.11
N THR A 13 7.13 0.04 14.69
CA THR A 13 7.30 1.37 15.26
C THR A 13 6.64 1.42 16.63
N MET A 14 6.99 2.44 17.40
CA MET A 14 6.42 2.63 18.72
C MET A 14 5.34 3.70 18.66
N THR A 15 4.19 3.40 19.25
CA THR A 15 3.09 4.36 19.30
C THR A 15 3.33 5.36 20.42
N PRO A 16 2.65 6.53 20.40
CA PRO A 16 2.76 7.50 21.51
C PRO A 16 2.37 6.93 22.87
N ALA A 17 1.56 5.88 22.88
CA ALA A 17 1.15 5.24 24.13
C ALA A 17 2.21 4.26 24.68
N GLY A 18 3.33 4.11 23.98
CA GLY A 18 4.39 3.21 24.41
C GLY A 18 4.28 1.78 23.93
N ASN A 19 3.27 1.49 23.11
CA ASN A 19 3.08 0.17 22.54
C ASN A 19 3.79 0.08 21.19
N THR A 20 4.07 -1.16 20.76
CA THR A 20 4.62 -1.36 19.43
C THR A 20 3.50 -1.61 18.43
N ALA A 21 3.68 -1.11 17.22
CA ALA A 21 2.77 -1.35 16.12
C ALA A 21 3.57 -1.88 14.93
N THR A 22 3.02 -2.88 14.28
CA THR A 22 3.67 -3.49 13.12
C THR A 22 2.78 -3.30 11.91
N TYR A 23 3.38 -2.93 10.80
CA TYR A 23 2.69 -2.85 9.53
C TYR A 23 3.64 -3.22 8.41
N TYR A 24 3.08 -3.46 7.23
CA TYR A 24 3.87 -3.81 6.07
C TYR A 24 3.81 -2.66 5.08
N ARG A 25 4.98 -2.22 4.63
CA ARG A 25 5.09 -1.20 3.60
C ARG A 25 5.26 -1.91 2.26
N VAL A 26 4.35 -1.63 1.36
CA VAL A 26 4.30 -2.29 0.06
C VAL A 26 4.49 -1.25 -1.02
N TRP A 27 5.43 -1.50 -1.92
CA TRP A 27 5.64 -0.62 -3.07
C TRP A 27 4.90 -1.21 -4.26
N LEU A 28 4.07 -0.39 -4.89
CA LEU A 28 3.22 -0.81 -5.99
C LEU A 28 3.57 -0.04 -7.26
N SER A 29 3.36 -0.70 -8.38
CA SER A 29 3.45 -0.07 -9.69
C SER A 29 2.22 -0.48 -10.48
N THR A 30 1.54 0.48 -11.10
CA THR A 30 0.31 0.20 -11.84
C THR A 30 0.59 0.18 -13.35
N ASP A 31 -0.35 -0.39 -14.09
CA ASP A 31 -0.26 -0.47 -15.54
C ASP A 31 -0.26 0.91 -16.20
N LYS A 32 -0.80 1.90 -15.52
CA LYS A 32 -0.87 3.27 -16.05
C LYS A 32 0.39 4.07 -15.78
N GLY A 33 1.38 3.45 -15.16
CA GLY A 33 2.65 4.12 -14.90
C GLY A 33 2.73 4.80 -13.54
N SER A 34 1.71 4.67 -12.71
CA SER A 34 1.75 5.21 -11.35
C SER A 34 2.56 4.30 -10.45
N SER A 35 3.21 4.88 -9.48
CA SER A 35 3.92 4.09 -8.48
C SER A 35 3.84 4.79 -7.14
N GLY A 36 3.94 4.02 -6.08
CA GLY A 36 3.87 4.59 -4.75
C GLY A 36 4.01 3.50 -3.70
N GLN A 37 3.93 3.92 -2.44
CA GLN A 37 4.00 3.00 -1.32
C GLN A 37 2.71 3.06 -0.53
N VAL A 38 2.35 1.92 0.05
CA VAL A 38 1.13 1.77 0.83
C VAL A 38 1.51 1.06 2.12
N ASP A 39 1.00 1.57 3.25
CA ASP A 39 1.20 0.92 4.52
C ASP A 39 -0.03 0.05 4.81
N VAL A 40 0.21 -1.25 5.02
CA VAL A 40 -0.83 -2.22 5.25
C VAL A 40 -0.80 -2.65 6.70
N PRO A 41 -1.87 -2.41 7.47
CA PRO A 41 -1.93 -2.89 8.84
C PRO A 41 -1.79 -4.41 8.89
N VAL A 42 -1.21 -4.92 9.96
CA VAL A 42 -0.99 -6.36 10.08
C VAL A 42 -2.31 -7.13 10.04
N GLU A 43 -3.40 -6.50 10.45
CA GLU A 43 -4.72 -7.13 10.42
C GLU A 43 -5.21 -7.43 9.01
N LEU A 44 -4.78 -6.64 8.04
CA LEU A 44 -5.15 -6.82 6.64
C LEU A 44 -4.11 -7.64 5.86
N TRP A 45 -3.03 -8.04 6.51
CA TRP A 45 -1.97 -8.80 5.86
C TRP A 45 -2.31 -10.28 5.84
N ASN A 46 -3.29 -10.64 5.01
CA ASN A 46 -3.72 -12.02 4.85
C ASN A 46 -4.23 -12.22 3.42
N GLU A 47 -4.34 -13.48 3.03
CA GLU A 47 -4.72 -13.84 1.66
C GLU A 47 -6.12 -13.36 1.27
N LYS A 48 -6.98 -13.17 2.25
CA LYS A 48 -8.35 -12.84 2.01
C LYS A 48 -8.57 -11.35 1.79
N ASP A 49 -7.96 -10.52 2.62
CA ASP A 49 -8.21 -9.08 2.60
C ASP A 49 -7.18 -8.30 1.80
N LEU A 50 -5.94 -8.81 1.74
CA LEU A 50 -4.85 -8.08 1.12
C LEU A 50 -5.08 -7.75 -0.36
N PRO A 51 -5.53 -8.69 -1.20
CA PRO A 51 -5.70 -8.37 -2.63
C PRO A 51 -6.68 -7.24 -2.87
N GLY A 52 -7.81 -7.23 -2.14
CA GLY A 52 -8.80 -6.17 -2.27
C GLY A 52 -8.27 -4.83 -1.81
N PHE A 53 -7.55 -4.83 -0.69
CA PHE A 53 -6.96 -3.61 -0.15
C PHE A 53 -5.93 -3.01 -1.12
N LEU A 54 -5.05 -3.84 -1.67
CA LEU A 54 -4.03 -3.37 -2.61
C LEU A 54 -4.65 -2.85 -3.90
N ARG A 55 -5.69 -3.51 -4.38
CA ARG A 55 -6.40 -3.06 -5.58
C ARG A 55 -6.99 -1.68 -5.38
N GLU A 56 -7.59 -1.44 -4.22
CA GLU A 56 -8.15 -0.15 -3.89
C GLU A 56 -7.06 0.92 -3.82
N GLN A 57 -5.94 0.60 -3.20
CA GLN A 57 -4.83 1.54 -3.09
C GLN A 57 -4.21 1.85 -4.45
N ALA A 58 -4.12 0.85 -5.32
CA ALA A 58 -3.61 1.07 -6.68
C ALA A 58 -4.53 2.02 -7.44
N GLY A 59 -5.83 1.90 -7.26
CA GLY A 59 -6.78 2.83 -7.87
C GLY A 59 -6.59 4.25 -7.39
N LEU A 60 -6.33 4.41 -6.09
CA LEU A 60 -6.07 5.73 -5.53
C LEU A 60 -4.77 6.34 -6.06
N LEU A 61 -3.76 5.52 -6.26
CA LEU A 61 -2.50 5.99 -6.84
C LEU A 61 -2.72 6.51 -8.25
N ASP A 62 -3.51 5.79 -9.05
CA ASP A 62 -3.82 6.24 -10.41
C ASP A 62 -4.61 7.53 -10.40
N LEU A 63 -5.54 7.67 -9.48
CA LEU A 63 -6.32 8.89 -9.34
C LEU A 63 -5.42 10.07 -8.99
N ALA A 64 -4.53 9.88 -8.04
CA ALA A 64 -3.61 10.93 -7.62
C ALA A 64 -2.65 11.31 -8.75
N PHE A 65 -2.21 10.32 -9.53
CA PHE A 65 -1.34 10.57 -10.67
C PHE A 65 -2.06 11.46 -11.71
N ASN A 66 -3.32 11.15 -12.00
CA ASN A 66 -4.09 11.92 -12.96
C ASN A 66 -4.32 13.35 -12.49
N LEU A 67 -4.56 13.55 -11.21
CA LEU A 67 -4.74 14.87 -10.64
C LEU A 67 -3.45 15.67 -10.69
N LYS A 68 -2.33 15.01 -10.49
CA LYS A 68 -1.03 15.65 -10.45
C LYS A 68 -0.58 16.14 -11.83
N VAL A 69 -0.97 15.41 -12.86
CA VAL A 69 -0.56 15.73 -14.23
C VAL A 69 -1.28 16.98 -14.74
N LYS A 70 -2.38 17.31 -14.17
CA LYS A 70 -3.08 18.52 -14.53
C LYS A 70 -2.42 19.73 -13.90
#